data_d117937406cf9c43f48c8171c38abdf0
#
_entry.id   d117937406cf9c43f48c8171c38abdf0
#
_cell.length_a   1.000
_cell.length_b   1.000
_cell.length_c   1.000
_cell.angle_alpha   90.00
_cell.angle_beta   90.00
_cell.angle_gamma   90.00
#
_symmetry.space_group_name_H-M   'P 1'
#
loop_
_entity.id
_entity.type
_entity.pdbx_description
1 polymer ?
#
loop_
_entity_poly.entity_id
_entity_poly.type
_entity_poly.pdbx_seq_one_letter_code
_entity_poly.pdbx_strand_id
1 'polypeptide(L)'
;MDIENEIADVLYDNKLVKDITTKKIHISKPILKWVGGKTQIIDKLIMNFPVHINNYREPFLGGCSVLLALLSCVKSGVIKVEGSIFAYDLNEPLINIYKNIQMRHRELYDTLQTIIADFNKCRNGEVNRTPANIEEAKSAKENYYYWIRSEYNKLCLHDKNDILGSAMFIFLNKTCFRGIFRVGPNGFNVPYGHYDNPEIINKEHLDEIHSLLQNVIFECCDFHTALANVQHNDFVYLDPPYAPETNTSFVGYTPNGFNIENHKNLFNLIHNLTNANAKIMLSNADVILIRDNFTNEKYNILTILCKRSINSKNPGAKTNEVIIRNY
;
A
#
# COMPACT_ATOMS: atom_id res chain seq x y z
N MET A 1 -15.31 8.36 34.96
CA MET A 1 -14.41 7.50 34.14
C MET A 1 -14.23 8.08 32.73
N ASP A 2 -15.19 8.87 32.22
CA ASP A 2 -15.12 9.39 30.84
C ASP A 2 -14.32 10.69 30.66
N ILE A 3 -14.30 11.58 31.67
CA ILE A 3 -13.61 12.88 31.57
C ILE A 3 -12.07 12.74 31.62
N GLU A 4 -11.55 11.79 32.40
CA GLU A 4 -10.10 11.55 32.46
C GLU A 4 -9.57 10.94 31.14
N ASN A 5 -10.36 10.11 30.46
CA ASN A 5 -10.02 9.56 29.15
C ASN A 5 -10.09 10.64 28.06
N GLU A 6 -11.10 11.52 28.05
CA GLU A 6 -11.19 12.65 27.11
C GLU A 6 -10.02 13.63 27.25
N ILE A 7 -9.62 13.96 28.49
CA ILE A 7 -8.47 14.84 28.74
C ILE A 7 -7.15 14.16 28.30
N ALA A 8 -7.02 12.86 28.55
CA ALA A 8 -5.86 12.10 28.08
C ALA A 8 -5.77 12.08 26.56
N ASP A 9 -6.87 11.81 25.85
CA ASP A 9 -6.92 11.79 24.39
C ASP A 9 -6.56 13.17 23.78
N VAL A 10 -7.07 14.28 24.32
CA VAL A 10 -6.71 15.64 23.87
C VAL A 10 -5.23 15.96 24.09
N LEU A 11 -4.64 15.52 25.17
CA LEU A 11 -3.21 15.71 25.46
C LEU A 11 -2.33 14.85 24.55
N TYR A 12 -2.74 13.62 24.25
CA TYR A 12 -2.05 12.73 23.30
C TYR A 12 -2.18 13.21 21.87
N ASP A 13 -3.34 13.68 21.44
CA ASP A 13 -3.54 14.28 20.10
C ASP A 13 -2.61 15.48 19.88
N ASN A 14 -2.47 16.36 20.87
CA ASN A 14 -1.54 17.48 20.82
C ASN A 14 -0.08 17.03 20.75
N LYS A 15 0.30 15.95 21.44
CA LYS A 15 1.64 15.37 21.40
C LYS A 15 1.91 14.74 20.03
N LEU A 16 0.97 13.94 19.50
CA LEU A 16 1.08 13.32 18.18
C LEU A 16 1.28 14.38 17.09
N VAL A 17 0.43 15.41 17.06
CA VAL A 17 0.55 16.53 16.11
C VAL A 17 1.91 17.21 16.25
N LYS A 18 2.35 17.50 17.49
CA LYS A 18 3.65 18.16 17.74
C LYS A 18 4.82 17.30 17.28
N ASP A 19 4.82 16.01 17.60
CA ASP A 19 5.94 15.11 17.28
C ASP A 19 6.04 14.81 15.78
N ILE A 20 4.91 14.73 15.07
CA ILE A 20 4.88 14.61 13.62
C ILE A 20 5.34 15.92 12.96
N THR A 21 4.78 17.07 13.36
CA THR A 21 5.10 18.37 12.75
C THR A 21 6.55 18.79 12.99
N THR A 22 7.15 18.42 14.10
CA THR A 22 8.57 18.65 14.42
C THR A 22 9.49 17.57 13.85
N LYS A 23 8.98 16.59 13.07
CA LYS A 23 9.73 15.46 12.51
C LYS A 23 10.54 14.67 13.53
N LYS A 24 10.04 14.56 14.75
CA LYS A 24 10.66 13.72 15.79
C LYS A 24 10.42 12.22 15.57
N ILE A 25 9.38 11.88 14.81
CA ILE A 25 9.05 10.51 14.44
C ILE A 25 9.61 10.23 13.05
N HIS A 26 10.48 9.24 12.95
CA HIS A 26 10.91 8.72 11.67
C HIS A 26 9.83 7.78 11.13
N ILE A 27 9.17 8.17 10.03
CA ILE A 27 8.20 7.33 9.33
C ILE A 27 8.93 6.56 8.23
N SER A 28 8.96 5.24 8.38
CA SER A 28 9.57 4.34 7.39
C SER A 28 8.80 4.37 6.07
N LYS A 29 9.53 4.40 4.95
CA LYS A 29 8.94 4.47 3.60
C LYS A 29 8.63 3.06 3.09
N PRO A 30 7.62 2.91 2.19
CA PRO A 30 7.38 1.64 1.52
C PRO A 30 8.57 1.17 0.68
N ILE A 31 8.80 -0.15 0.64
CA ILE A 31 9.76 -0.76 -0.29
C ILE A 31 9.23 -0.65 -1.73
N LEU A 32 7.95 -0.92 -1.93
CA LEU A 32 7.34 -0.92 -3.25
C LEU A 32 6.88 0.48 -3.68
N LYS A 33 7.00 0.77 -4.96
CA LYS A 33 6.24 1.84 -5.61
C LYS A 33 4.83 1.32 -5.86
N TRP A 34 3.82 2.00 -5.33
CA TRP A 34 2.43 1.55 -5.48
C TRP A 34 1.52 2.69 -5.88
N VAL A 35 0.62 2.41 -6.83
CA VAL A 35 -0.36 3.39 -7.29
C VAL A 35 -1.34 3.68 -6.16
N GLY A 36 -1.62 4.95 -5.90
CA GLY A 36 -2.47 5.35 -4.77
C GLY A 36 -1.75 5.41 -3.42
N GLY A 37 -0.44 5.10 -3.36
CA GLY A 37 0.33 5.17 -2.10
C GLY A 37 0.24 6.55 -1.44
N LYS A 38 0.03 6.57 -0.12
CA LYS A 38 -0.29 7.77 0.68
C LYS A 38 0.92 8.55 1.19
N THR A 39 2.13 8.23 0.72
CA THR A 39 3.38 8.84 1.21
C THR A 39 3.37 10.38 1.16
N GLN A 40 2.68 11.00 0.19
CA GLN A 40 2.61 12.46 0.06
C GLN A 40 1.73 13.14 1.13
N ILE A 41 0.78 12.42 1.69
CA ILE A 41 -0.19 12.94 2.67
C ILE A 41 -0.14 12.19 3.99
N ILE A 42 0.89 11.37 4.18
CA ILE A 42 0.98 10.45 5.31
C ILE A 42 0.91 11.18 6.65
N ASP A 43 1.58 12.33 6.76
CA ASP A 43 1.55 13.15 7.97
C ASP A 43 0.12 13.59 8.31
N LYS A 44 -0.65 14.02 7.28
CA LYS A 44 -2.04 14.44 7.46
C LYS A 44 -2.94 13.27 7.84
N LEU A 45 -2.68 12.07 7.29
CA LEU A 45 -3.44 10.87 7.65
C LEU A 45 -3.20 10.50 9.10
N ILE A 46 -1.93 10.35 9.49
CA ILE A 46 -1.56 9.91 10.85
C ILE A 46 -2.00 10.90 11.93
N MET A 47 -1.94 12.22 11.66
CA MET A 47 -2.48 13.23 12.59
C MET A 47 -3.99 13.09 12.88
N ASN A 48 -4.70 12.33 12.07
CA ASN A 48 -6.12 12.05 12.24
C ASN A 48 -6.39 10.62 12.76
N PHE A 49 -5.35 9.84 13.11
CA PHE A 49 -5.51 8.51 13.69
C PHE A 49 -5.89 8.61 15.17
N PRO A 50 -6.67 7.65 15.71
CA PRO A 50 -6.84 7.52 17.14
C PRO A 50 -5.49 7.22 17.79
N VAL A 51 -5.20 7.85 18.94
CA VAL A 51 -3.98 7.58 19.69
C VAL A 51 -4.06 6.29 20.49
N HIS A 52 -5.28 5.85 20.85
CA HIS A 52 -5.58 4.57 21.48
C HIS A 52 -6.44 3.72 20.53
N ILE A 53 -5.93 2.56 20.16
CA ILE A 53 -6.53 1.62 19.20
C ILE A 53 -6.64 0.26 19.90
N ASN A 54 -7.83 -0.36 19.83
CA ASN A 54 -7.99 -1.74 20.28
C ASN A 54 -7.30 -2.67 19.27
N ASN A 55 -7.95 -3.03 18.16
CA ASN A 55 -7.29 -3.71 17.04
C ASN A 55 -7.23 -2.77 15.84
N TYR A 56 -6.19 -2.90 15.02
CA TYR A 56 -6.05 -2.19 13.75
C TYR A 56 -6.32 -3.09 12.57
N ARG A 57 -7.06 -2.60 11.56
CA ARG A 57 -7.32 -3.33 10.32
C ARG A 57 -7.14 -2.44 9.10
N GLU A 58 -6.37 -2.94 8.11
CA GLU A 58 -6.15 -2.27 6.82
C GLU A 58 -6.49 -3.23 5.67
N PRO A 59 -7.77 -3.25 5.18
CA PRO A 59 -8.25 -4.18 4.15
C PRO A 59 -7.72 -3.94 2.74
N PHE A 60 -7.09 -2.79 2.49
CA PHE A 60 -6.54 -2.41 1.19
C PHE A 60 -5.07 -1.98 1.36
N LEU A 61 -4.20 -2.94 1.72
CA LEU A 61 -2.82 -2.66 2.14
C LEU A 61 -1.98 -1.99 1.04
N GLY A 62 -2.10 -2.45 -0.20
CA GLY A 62 -1.31 -1.95 -1.31
C GLY A 62 0.19 -1.88 -1.01
N GLY A 63 0.78 -0.70 -1.20
CA GLY A 63 2.21 -0.46 -0.94
C GLY A 63 2.62 -0.37 0.52
N CYS A 64 1.71 -0.63 1.48
CA CYS A 64 2.00 -0.64 2.93
C CYS A 64 2.38 0.72 3.54
N SER A 65 2.06 1.84 2.87
CA SER A 65 2.52 3.17 3.31
C SER A 65 1.89 3.59 4.64
N VAL A 66 0.60 3.29 4.85
CA VAL A 66 -0.14 3.72 6.03
C VAL A 66 0.14 2.81 7.21
N LEU A 67 0.20 1.50 7.00
CA LEU A 67 0.62 0.55 8.02
C LEU A 67 2.02 0.87 8.55
N LEU A 68 3.01 1.11 7.70
CA LEU A 68 4.37 1.46 8.13
C LEU A 68 4.41 2.76 8.94
N ALA A 69 3.58 3.74 8.58
CA ALA A 69 3.47 4.98 9.34
C ALA A 69 2.84 4.74 10.72
N LEU A 70 1.77 3.94 10.80
CA LEU A 70 1.20 3.51 12.08
C LEU A 70 2.26 2.82 12.94
N LEU A 71 2.95 1.82 12.40
CA LEU A 71 3.96 1.04 13.13
C LEU A 71 5.14 1.92 13.62
N SER A 72 5.52 2.92 12.82
CA SER A 72 6.53 3.91 13.21
C SER A 72 6.05 4.75 14.41
N CYS A 73 4.76 5.14 14.44
CA CYS A 73 4.15 5.85 15.55
C CYS A 73 3.97 4.96 16.78
N VAL A 74 3.65 3.70 16.61
CA VAL A 74 3.59 2.72 17.71
C VAL A 74 4.98 2.51 18.31
N LYS A 75 6.00 2.32 17.50
CA LYS A 75 7.40 2.19 17.94
C LYS A 75 7.89 3.41 18.71
N SER A 76 7.44 4.60 18.33
CA SER A 76 7.78 5.85 19.04
C SER A 76 6.95 6.09 20.31
N GLY A 77 5.96 5.25 20.60
CA GLY A 77 5.07 5.36 21.76
C GLY A 77 4.05 6.48 21.69
N VAL A 78 3.76 7.02 20.49
CA VAL A 78 2.78 8.11 20.28
C VAL A 78 1.39 7.56 19.99
N ILE A 79 1.32 6.40 19.33
CA ILE A 79 0.08 5.63 19.16
C ILE A 79 0.23 4.31 19.90
N LYS A 80 -0.83 3.88 20.57
CA LYS A 80 -0.88 2.60 21.28
C LYS A 80 -1.93 1.70 20.63
N VAL A 81 -1.53 0.49 20.22
CA VAL A 81 -2.41 -0.58 19.79
C VAL A 81 -2.40 -1.66 20.89
N GLU A 82 -3.55 -1.91 21.49
CA GLU A 82 -3.66 -2.85 22.63
C GLU A 82 -3.74 -4.31 22.16
N GLY A 83 -4.41 -4.54 21.03
CA GLY A 83 -4.67 -5.85 20.48
C GLY A 83 -3.80 -6.15 19.26
N SER A 84 -4.43 -6.70 18.22
CA SER A 84 -3.77 -7.18 17.02
C SER A 84 -3.78 -6.16 15.89
N ILE A 85 -2.78 -6.26 15.02
CA ILE A 85 -2.64 -5.44 13.80
C ILE A 85 -2.81 -6.37 12.60
N PHE A 86 -3.89 -6.14 11.83
CA PHE A 86 -4.23 -6.95 10.66
C PHE A 86 -4.07 -6.12 9.39
N ALA A 87 -3.47 -6.74 8.37
CA ALA A 87 -3.26 -6.13 7.06
C ALA A 87 -3.67 -7.12 5.95
N TYR A 88 -4.48 -6.62 5.02
CA TYR A 88 -5.09 -7.46 4.00
C TYR A 88 -4.96 -6.84 2.61
N ASP A 89 -4.90 -7.69 1.60
CA ASP A 89 -5.02 -7.31 0.19
C ASP A 89 -5.51 -8.51 -0.63
N LEU A 90 -6.16 -8.26 -1.76
CA LEU A 90 -6.55 -9.32 -2.70
C LEU A 90 -5.37 -9.86 -3.52
N ASN A 91 -4.27 -9.13 -3.57
CA ASN A 91 -3.08 -9.51 -4.31
C ASN A 91 -2.21 -10.44 -3.46
N GLU A 92 -2.38 -11.73 -3.67
CA GLU A 92 -1.69 -12.76 -2.89
C GLU A 92 -0.15 -12.66 -3.00
N PRO A 93 0.47 -12.50 -4.18
CA PRO A 93 1.92 -12.23 -4.28
C PRO A 93 2.37 -11.00 -3.50
N LEU A 94 1.56 -9.93 -3.46
CA LEU A 94 1.87 -8.73 -2.68
C LEU A 94 1.89 -9.01 -1.18
N ILE A 95 0.88 -9.70 -0.66
CA ILE A 95 0.80 -10.11 0.76
C ILE A 95 2.01 -10.99 1.12
N ASN A 96 2.38 -11.91 0.23
CA ASN A 96 3.51 -12.80 0.50
C ASN A 96 4.86 -12.10 0.45
N ILE A 97 5.04 -10.99 -0.27
CA ILE A 97 6.23 -10.15 -0.13
C ILE A 97 6.39 -9.68 1.33
N TYR A 98 5.32 -9.16 1.95
CA TYR A 98 5.38 -8.70 3.35
C TYR A 98 5.60 -9.85 4.34
N LYS A 99 4.98 -11.02 4.13
CA LYS A 99 5.25 -12.23 4.90
C LYS A 99 6.71 -12.69 4.75
N ASN A 100 7.27 -12.65 3.55
CA ASN A 100 8.67 -13.00 3.31
C ASN A 100 9.63 -11.97 3.92
N ILE A 101 9.30 -10.68 3.93
CA ILE A 101 10.05 -9.67 4.68
C ILE A 101 9.97 -9.94 6.19
N GLN A 102 8.80 -10.30 6.70
CA GLN A 102 8.60 -10.59 8.11
C GLN A 102 9.37 -11.84 8.58
N MET A 103 9.41 -12.89 7.78
CA MET A 103 9.95 -14.19 8.20
C MET A 103 11.34 -14.50 7.65
N ARG A 104 11.67 -14.05 6.42
CA ARG A 104 12.83 -14.50 5.63
C ARG A 104 13.54 -13.33 4.93
N HIS A 105 13.58 -12.13 5.54
CA HIS A 105 14.09 -10.90 4.89
C HIS A 105 15.55 -11.03 4.38
N ARG A 106 16.40 -11.77 5.08
CA ARG A 106 17.81 -11.96 4.67
C ARG A 106 17.90 -12.77 3.39
N GLU A 107 17.15 -13.87 3.32
CA GLU A 107 17.11 -14.72 2.13
C GLU A 107 16.48 -13.97 0.94
N LEU A 108 15.45 -13.18 1.18
CA LEU A 108 14.86 -12.29 0.18
C LEU A 108 15.89 -11.27 -0.32
N TYR A 109 16.65 -10.66 0.59
CA TYR A 109 17.71 -9.71 0.23
C TYR A 109 18.77 -10.38 -0.64
N ASP A 110 19.32 -11.53 -0.23
CA ASP A 110 20.37 -12.24 -0.96
C ASP A 110 19.91 -12.69 -2.35
N THR A 111 18.68 -13.21 -2.45
CA THR A 111 18.08 -13.60 -3.73
C THR A 111 17.91 -12.37 -4.65
N LEU A 112 17.43 -11.26 -4.11
CA LEU A 112 17.25 -10.03 -4.87
C LEU A 112 18.59 -9.43 -5.30
N GLN A 113 19.65 -9.52 -4.45
CA GLN A 113 21.01 -9.08 -4.80
C GLN A 113 21.59 -9.87 -5.96
N THR A 114 21.29 -11.17 -6.08
CA THR A 114 21.70 -11.97 -7.24
C THR A 114 21.09 -11.43 -8.54
N ILE A 115 19.77 -11.10 -8.53
CA ILE A 115 19.09 -10.51 -9.68
C ILE A 115 19.69 -9.11 -10.00
N ILE A 116 19.94 -8.29 -9.00
CA ILE A 116 20.53 -6.96 -9.15
C ILE A 116 21.96 -7.03 -9.70
N ALA A 117 22.78 -7.97 -9.21
CA ALA A 117 24.15 -8.15 -9.67
C ALA A 117 24.20 -8.51 -11.17
N ASP A 118 23.31 -9.39 -11.61
CA ASP A 118 23.19 -9.73 -13.02
C ASP A 118 22.69 -8.54 -13.86
N PHE A 119 21.69 -7.81 -13.38
CA PHE A 119 21.20 -6.60 -14.03
C PHE A 119 22.28 -5.53 -14.19
N ASN A 120 23.12 -5.34 -13.17
CA ASN A 120 24.19 -4.35 -13.20
C ASN A 120 25.38 -4.77 -14.12
N LYS A 121 25.56 -6.06 -14.38
CA LYS A 121 26.55 -6.60 -15.32
C LYS A 121 26.07 -6.60 -16.78
N CYS A 122 24.82 -6.24 -17.05
CA CYS A 122 24.30 -6.18 -18.40
C CYS A 122 25.11 -5.20 -19.27
N ARG A 123 25.34 -5.57 -20.52
CA ARG A 123 26.01 -4.76 -21.54
C ARG A 123 25.06 -3.69 -22.12
N ASN A 124 25.56 -2.89 -23.03
CA ASN A 124 24.77 -1.91 -23.81
C ASN A 124 24.56 -2.42 -25.25
N GLY A 125 24.03 -3.65 -25.38
CA GLY A 125 23.74 -4.27 -26.66
C GLY A 125 22.40 -3.84 -27.24
N GLU A 126 22.02 -4.45 -28.36
CA GLU A 126 20.73 -4.21 -29.01
C GLU A 126 19.56 -4.67 -28.15
N VAL A 127 18.45 -3.94 -28.26
CA VAL A 127 17.23 -4.24 -27.50
C VAL A 127 16.50 -5.43 -28.11
N ASN A 128 16.42 -6.52 -27.34
CA ASN A 128 15.61 -7.70 -27.61
C ASN A 128 14.61 -7.91 -26.45
N ARG A 129 13.31 -7.64 -26.70
CA ARG A 129 12.28 -7.76 -25.66
C ARG A 129 11.78 -9.19 -25.43
N THR A 130 12.30 -10.14 -26.19
CA THR A 130 11.97 -11.57 -26.09
C THR A 130 13.25 -12.43 -26.13
N PRO A 131 14.22 -12.20 -25.19
CA PRO A 131 15.45 -12.97 -25.17
C PRO A 131 15.15 -14.46 -24.92
N ALA A 132 15.77 -15.33 -25.70
CA ALA A 132 15.53 -16.76 -25.63
C ALA A 132 16.26 -17.44 -24.46
N ASN A 133 17.34 -16.81 -23.96
CA ASN A 133 18.18 -17.35 -22.89
C ASN A 133 18.83 -16.22 -22.09
N ILE A 134 19.51 -16.61 -21.00
CA ILE A 134 20.13 -15.66 -20.07
C ILE A 134 21.28 -14.85 -20.70
N GLU A 135 21.99 -15.42 -21.66
CA GLU A 135 23.11 -14.73 -22.34
C GLU A 135 22.59 -13.59 -23.23
N GLU A 136 21.50 -13.83 -23.94
CA GLU A 136 20.80 -12.78 -24.69
C GLU A 136 20.18 -11.74 -23.74
N ALA A 137 19.62 -12.19 -22.62
CA ALA A 137 19.08 -11.30 -21.61
C ALA A 137 20.16 -10.33 -21.06
N LYS A 138 21.35 -10.83 -20.77
CA LYS A 138 22.48 -10.02 -20.24
C LYS A 138 23.12 -9.10 -21.28
N SER A 139 22.70 -9.15 -22.55
CA SER A 139 23.21 -8.23 -23.58
C SER A 139 22.78 -6.77 -23.38
N ALA A 140 21.65 -6.51 -22.70
CA ALA A 140 21.18 -5.17 -22.36
C ALA A 140 20.29 -5.19 -21.09
N LYS A 141 20.27 -4.10 -20.32
CA LYS A 141 19.41 -3.98 -19.11
C LYS A 141 17.93 -4.16 -19.45
N GLU A 142 17.45 -3.61 -20.58
CA GLU A 142 16.08 -3.77 -21.03
C GLU A 142 15.75 -5.23 -21.36
N ASN A 143 16.68 -5.97 -21.98
CA ASN A 143 16.52 -7.39 -22.30
C ASN A 143 16.40 -8.22 -21.02
N TYR A 144 17.28 -7.95 -20.03
CA TYR A 144 17.24 -8.62 -18.73
C TYR A 144 15.93 -8.35 -17.98
N TYR A 145 15.42 -7.13 -18.01
CA TYR A 145 14.11 -6.82 -17.46
C TYR A 145 13.00 -7.68 -18.08
N TYR A 146 12.97 -7.77 -19.43
CA TYR A 146 11.96 -8.59 -20.12
C TYR A 146 12.16 -10.09 -19.87
N TRP A 147 13.39 -10.55 -19.68
CA TRP A 147 13.69 -11.91 -19.24
C TRP A 147 13.09 -12.19 -17.87
N ILE A 148 13.42 -11.40 -16.85
CA ILE A 148 12.86 -11.57 -15.50
C ILE A 148 11.31 -11.47 -15.52
N ARG A 149 10.74 -10.58 -16.32
CA ARG A 149 9.29 -10.51 -16.48
C ARG A 149 8.69 -11.78 -17.07
N SER A 150 9.34 -12.36 -18.06
CA SER A 150 8.93 -13.63 -18.67
C SER A 150 9.02 -14.77 -17.65
N GLU A 151 10.15 -14.89 -16.95
CA GLU A 151 10.32 -15.91 -15.92
C GLU A 151 9.32 -15.78 -14.78
N TYR A 152 9.06 -14.56 -14.27
CA TYR A 152 8.03 -14.31 -13.27
C TYR A 152 6.64 -14.73 -13.75
N ASN A 153 6.30 -14.48 -15.02
CA ASN A 153 5.00 -14.85 -15.58
C ASN A 153 4.82 -16.37 -15.77
N LYS A 154 5.92 -17.12 -15.92
CA LYS A 154 5.91 -18.60 -16.00
C LYS A 154 5.69 -19.27 -14.64
N LEU A 155 6.01 -18.57 -13.53
CA LEU A 155 5.84 -19.11 -12.19
C LEU A 155 4.36 -19.44 -11.92
N CYS A 156 4.09 -20.57 -11.29
CA CYS A 156 2.78 -20.84 -10.71
C CYS A 156 2.54 -19.92 -9.49
N LEU A 157 1.32 -19.88 -8.98
CA LEU A 157 0.98 -18.97 -7.87
C LEU A 157 1.80 -19.29 -6.61
N HIS A 158 1.99 -20.57 -6.30
CA HIS A 158 2.81 -20.99 -5.16
C HIS A 158 4.24 -20.44 -5.25
N ASP A 159 4.87 -20.54 -6.42
CA ASP A 159 6.25 -20.05 -6.63
C ASP A 159 6.33 -18.52 -6.64
N LYS A 160 5.27 -17.83 -7.09
CA LYS A 160 5.17 -16.36 -6.98
C LYS A 160 5.12 -15.89 -5.53
N ASN A 161 4.60 -16.72 -4.65
CA ASN A 161 4.47 -16.44 -3.22
C ASN A 161 5.75 -16.73 -2.42
N ASP A 162 6.70 -17.45 -2.99
CA ASP A 162 7.97 -17.74 -2.32
C ASP A 162 9.02 -16.63 -2.55
N ILE A 163 10.21 -16.83 -2.02
CA ILE A 163 11.33 -15.87 -2.02
C ILE A 163 11.72 -15.43 -3.42
N LEU A 164 11.88 -16.37 -4.36
CA LEU A 164 12.26 -16.04 -5.73
C LEU A 164 11.19 -15.18 -6.42
N GLY A 165 9.92 -15.56 -6.29
CA GLY A 165 8.81 -14.78 -6.85
C GLY A 165 8.71 -13.38 -6.23
N SER A 166 8.89 -13.26 -4.90
CA SER A 166 8.94 -11.99 -4.19
C SER A 166 10.11 -11.11 -4.65
N ALA A 167 11.30 -11.69 -4.82
CA ALA A 167 12.48 -10.97 -5.31
C ALA A 167 12.28 -10.46 -6.75
N MET A 168 11.76 -11.31 -7.63
CA MET A 168 11.41 -10.91 -9.00
C MET A 168 10.35 -9.82 -9.03
N PHE A 169 9.30 -9.90 -8.17
CA PHE A 169 8.27 -8.88 -8.08
C PHE A 169 8.85 -7.53 -7.65
N ILE A 170 9.69 -7.49 -6.60
CA ILE A 170 10.34 -6.27 -6.13
C ILE A 170 11.21 -5.68 -7.25
N PHE A 171 12.04 -6.50 -7.90
CA PHE A 171 12.88 -6.08 -9.02
C PHE A 171 12.04 -5.46 -10.14
N LEU A 172 10.98 -6.14 -10.59
CA LEU A 172 10.09 -5.67 -11.64
C LEU A 172 9.39 -4.37 -11.24
N ASN A 173 8.88 -4.26 -10.01
CA ASN A 173 8.24 -3.04 -9.52
C ASN A 173 9.19 -1.84 -9.51
N LYS A 174 10.43 -2.04 -9.10
CA LYS A 174 11.43 -0.98 -9.00
C LYS A 174 11.99 -0.54 -10.35
N THR A 175 11.97 -1.42 -11.35
CA THR A 175 12.57 -1.18 -12.67
C THR A 175 11.55 -0.97 -13.79
N CYS A 176 10.27 -1.26 -13.57
CA CYS A 176 9.21 -1.02 -14.55
C CYS A 176 8.81 0.45 -14.66
N PHE A 177 8.11 0.78 -15.74
CA PHE A 177 7.60 2.13 -15.99
C PHE A 177 6.72 2.63 -14.82
N ARG A 178 7.17 3.69 -14.14
CA ARG A 178 6.51 4.36 -13.01
C ARG A 178 6.19 3.48 -11.80
N GLY A 179 6.75 2.28 -11.68
CA GLY A 179 6.45 1.35 -10.60
C GLY A 179 5.00 0.86 -10.59
N ILE A 180 4.35 0.84 -11.75
CA ILE A 180 2.95 0.39 -11.88
C ILE A 180 2.91 -1.13 -11.74
N PHE A 181 1.92 -1.65 -11.00
CA PHE A 181 1.59 -3.07 -11.04
C PHE A 181 0.34 -3.25 -11.92
N ARG A 182 0.47 -4.02 -12.98
CA ARG A 182 -0.64 -4.33 -13.91
C ARG A 182 -0.50 -5.74 -14.44
N VAL A 183 -1.58 -6.52 -14.31
CA VAL A 183 -1.68 -7.88 -14.81
C VAL A 183 -2.70 -7.90 -15.96
N GLY A 184 -2.32 -8.47 -17.08
CA GLY A 184 -3.19 -8.76 -18.20
C GLY A 184 -3.38 -10.27 -18.36
N PRO A 185 -4.02 -10.72 -19.47
CA PRO A 185 -4.28 -12.15 -19.70
C PRO A 185 -3.03 -13.04 -19.64
N ASN A 186 -1.87 -12.48 -20.02
CA ASN A 186 -0.58 -13.19 -20.03
C ASN A 186 0.32 -12.84 -18.83
N GLY A 187 -0.24 -12.38 -17.71
CA GLY A 187 0.49 -12.02 -16.51
C GLY A 187 0.91 -10.55 -16.43
N PHE A 188 1.96 -10.26 -15.66
CA PHE A 188 2.50 -8.91 -15.47
C PHE A 188 3.01 -8.34 -16.80
N ASN A 189 2.53 -7.15 -17.18
CA ASN A 189 2.70 -6.63 -18.55
C ASN A 189 3.20 -5.18 -18.62
N VAL A 190 3.74 -4.63 -17.55
CA VAL A 190 4.30 -3.27 -17.56
C VAL A 190 5.63 -3.24 -18.31
N PRO A 191 5.93 -2.22 -19.12
CA PRO A 191 7.21 -2.11 -19.82
C PRO A 191 8.34 -1.67 -18.89
N TYR A 192 9.59 -1.81 -19.37
CA TYR A 192 10.78 -1.30 -18.69
C TYR A 192 10.72 0.22 -18.50
N GLY A 193 11.23 0.71 -17.35
CA GLY A 193 11.09 2.10 -16.95
C GLY A 193 12.24 3.02 -17.36
N HIS A 194 13.33 2.49 -17.89
CA HIS A 194 14.53 3.22 -18.36
C HIS A 194 15.12 4.16 -17.28
N TYR A 195 15.18 3.69 -16.02
CA TYR A 195 15.86 4.43 -14.95
C TYR A 195 17.38 4.25 -15.06
N ASP A 196 18.15 5.33 -14.93
CA ASP A 196 19.62 5.28 -15.06
C ASP A 196 20.28 4.42 -13.98
N ASN A 197 19.89 4.63 -12.72
CA ASN A 197 20.42 3.84 -11.60
C ASN A 197 19.35 3.68 -10.50
N PRO A 198 18.35 2.80 -10.70
CA PRO A 198 17.30 2.63 -9.72
C PRO A 198 17.83 1.96 -8.44
N GLU A 199 17.57 2.59 -7.29
CA GLU A 199 17.72 1.91 -6.01
C GLU A 199 16.61 0.86 -5.88
N ILE A 200 16.96 -0.41 -6.03
CA ILE A 200 16.01 -1.51 -6.01
C ILE A 200 15.72 -1.92 -4.57
N ILE A 201 16.75 -2.07 -3.76
CA ILE A 201 16.67 -2.43 -2.34
C ILE A 201 17.85 -1.86 -1.56
N ASN A 202 17.58 -1.39 -0.35
CA ASN A 202 18.57 -1.01 0.64
C ASN A 202 18.47 -1.97 1.83
N LYS A 203 19.61 -2.47 2.32
CA LYS A 203 19.66 -3.51 3.36
C LYS A 203 19.12 -2.96 4.69
N GLU A 204 19.63 -1.82 5.11
CA GLU A 204 19.27 -1.16 6.38
C GLU A 204 17.78 -0.83 6.42
N HIS A 205 17.23 -0.39 5.30
CA HIS A 205 15.82 -0.11 5.16
C HIS A 205 14.96 -1.39 5.21
N LEU A 206 15.44 -2.49 4.59
CA LEU A 206 14.76 -3.78 4.67
C LEU A 206 14.76 -4.33 6.11
N ASP A 207 15.91 -4.23 6.81
CA ASP A 207 16.04 -4.64 8.21
C ASP A 207 15.11 -3.80 9.13
N GLU A 208 14.98 -2.49 8.86
CA GLU A 208 14.02 -1.62 9.56
C GLU A 208 12.58 -2.07 9.37
N ILE A 209 12.16 -2.29 8.11
CA ILE A 209 10.80 -2.75 7.81
C ILE A 209 10.54 -4.13 8.40
N HIS A 210 11.50 -5.07 8.30
CA HIS A 210 11.40 -6.36 8.96
C HIS A 210 11.08 -6.19 10.45
N SER A 211 11.83 -5.32 11.15
CA SER A 211 11.61 -5.04 12.58
C SER A 211 10.22 -4.48 12.87
N LEU A 212 9.69 -3.61 12.02
CA LEU A 212 8.36 -3.02 12.19
C LEU A 212 7.24 -4.05 11.99
N LEU A 213 7.40 -4.99 11.05
CA LEU A 213 6.33 -5.90 10.65
C LEU A 213 6.14 -7.11 11.58
N GLN A 214 6.97 -7.33 12.62
CA GLN A 214 7.02 -8.57 13.41
C GLN A 214 5.67 -9.01 14.00
N ASN A 215 4.83 -8.08 14.42
CA ASN A 215 3.55 -8.37 15.08
C ASN A 215 2.33 -8.13 14.17
N VAL A 216 2.54 -8.02 12.85
CA VAL A 216 1.46 -7.83 11.88
C VAL A 216 0.94 -9.17 11.40
N ILE A 217 -0.37 -9.33 11.34
CA ILE A 217 -1.05 -10.49 10.76
C ILE A 217 -1.43 -10.14 9.31
N PHE A 218 -0.76 -10.78 8.35
CA PHE A 218 -1.01 -10.59 6.92
C PHE A 218 -1.90 -11.69 6.37
N GLU A 219 -3.01 -11.33 5.72
CA GLU A 219 -3.92 -12.28 5.09
C GLU A 219 -4.34 -11.83 3.69
N CYS A 220 -4.45 -12.78 2.76
CA CYS A 220 -4.98 -12.53 1.43
C CYS A 220 -6.48 -12.81 1.43
N CYS A 221 -7.29 -11.76 1.49
CA CYS A 221 -8.75 -11.87 1.43
C CYS A 221 -9.40 -10.59 0.94
N ASP A 222 -10.70 -10.64 0.65
CA ASP A 222 -11.50 -9.48 0.30
C ASP A 222 -11.88 -8.65 1.55
N PHE A 223 -12.37 -7.44 1.31
CA PHE A 223 -12.75 -6.53 2.39
C PHE A 223 -13.97 -7.02 3.21
N HIS A 224 -14.84 -7.86 2.66
CA HIS A 224 -15.95 -8.46 3.42
C HIS A 224 -15.40 -9.40 4.49
N THR A 225 -14.48 -10.27 4.11
CA THR A 225 -13.79 -11.20 5.02
C THR A 225 -12.94 -10.44 6.04
N ALA A 226 -12.17 -9.46 5.59
CA ALA A 226 -11.31 -8.63 6.45
C ALA A 226 -12.09 -7.86 7.52
N LEU A 227 -13.33 -7.48 7.24
CA LEU A 227 -14.18 -6.69 8.13
C LEU A 227 -15.21 -7.50 8.92
N ALA A 228 -15.33 -8.81 8.69
CA ALA A 228 -16.36 -9.66 9.31
C ALA A 228 -16.30 -9.69 10.85
N ASN A 229 -15.11 -9.56 11.43
CA ASN A 229 -14.88 -9.69 12.87
C ASN A 229 -14.39 -8.37 13.53
N VAL A 230 -14.76 -7.23 12.96
CA VAL A 230 -14.47 -5.91 13.56
C VAL A 230 -15.31 -5.73 14.83
N GLN A 231 -14.67 -5.29 15.90
CA GLN A 231 -15.28 -5.12 17.20
C GLN A 231 -15.40 -3.64 17.59
N HIS A 232 -16.11 -3.39 18.66
CA HIS A 232 -16.20 -2.07 19.31
C HIS A 232 -14.80 -1.52 19.61
N ASN A 233 -14.55 -0.27 19.27
CA ASN A 233 -13.27 0.43 19.42
C ASN A 233 -12.10 -0.12 18.58
N ASP A 234 -12.32 -1.06 17.68
CA ASP A 234 -11.34 -1.35 16.62
C ASP A 234 -11.19 -0.13 15.71
N PHE A 235 -10.00 0.06 15.17
CA PHE A 235 -9.75 1.08 14.16
C PHE A 235 -9.52 0.46 12.81
N VAL A 236 -10.33 0.86 11.83
CA VAL A 236 -10.26 0.39 10.43
C VAL A 236 -9.85 1.56 9.54
N TYR A 237 -8.73 1.40 8.84
CA TYR A 237 -8.31 2.31 7.78
C TYR A 237 -8.64 1.71 6.41
N LEU A 238 -9.32 2.46 5.57
CA LEU A 238 -9.81 2.04 4.25
C LEU A 238 -9.26 2.95 3.15
N ASP A 239 -8.56 2.34 2.19
CA ASP A 239 -8.05 3.00 0.98
C ASP A 239 -8.39 2.16 -0.26
N PRO A 240 -9.70 2.00 -0.56
CA PRO A 240 -10.12 1.21 -1.70
C PRO A 240 -9.71 1.89 -3.01
N PRO A 241 -9.74 1.18 -4.15
CA PRO A 241 -9.70 1.84 -5.45
C PRO A 241 -10.72 2.98 -5.49
N TYR A 242 -10.28 4.19 -5.91
CA TYR A 242 -11.09 5.39 -5.78
C TYR A 242 -12.34 5.36 -6.64
N ALA A 243 -13.42 5.93 -6.11
CA ALA A 243 -14.67 6.09 -6.83
C ALA A 243 -14.46 6.93 -8.10
N PRO A 244 -15.02 6.50 -9.24
CA PRO A 244 -14.84 7.18 -10.51
C PRO A 244 -15.55 8.53 -10.54
N GLU A 245 -14.94 9.53 -11.20
CA GLU A 245 -15.55 10.85 -11.40
C GLU A 245 -16.81 10.80 -12.29
N THR A 246 -16.86 9.81 -13.18
CA THR A 246 -18.01 9.57 -14.09
C THR A 246 -18.31 8.08 -14.16
N ASN A 247 -19.56 7.71 -14.46
CA ASN A 247 -20.00 6.31 -14.60
C ASN A 247 -19.24 5.52 -15.68
N THR A 248 -18.50 6.21 -16.56
CA THR A 248 -17.69 5.62 -17.64
C THR A 248 -16.20 5.48 -17.30
N SER A 249 -15.75 6.03 -16.17
CA SER A 249 -14.35 5.94 -15.73
C SER A 249 -14.10 4.57 -15.11
N PHE A 250 -13.43 3.69 -15.83
CA PHE A 250 -13.12 2.33 -15.38
C PHE A 250 -11.89 2.32 -14.45
N VAL A 251 -12.01 1.74 -13.27
CA VAL A 251 -10.90 1.56 -12.31
C VAL A 251 -10.46 0.09 -12.33
N GLY A 252 -9.49 -0.23 -13.20
CA GLY A 252 -9.01 -1.60 -13.45
C GLY A 252 -7.85 -2.05 -12.55
N TYR A 253 -8.00 -2.03 -11.23
CA TYR A 253 -6.97 -2.53 -10.29
C TYR A 253 -7.03 -4.04 -10.02
N THR A 254 -8.14 -4.69 -10.35
CA THR A 254 -8.34 -6.15 -10.26
C THR A 254 -8.86 -6.67 -11.59
N PRO A 255 -8.77 -7.98 -11.91
CA PRO A 255 -9.33 -8.55 -13.14
C PRO A 255 -10.81 -8.22 -13.36
N ASN A 256 -11.57 -8.07 -12.28
CA ASN A 256 -13.00 -7.71 -12.31
C ASN A 256 -13.26 -6.22 -12.00
N GLY A 257 -12.22 -5.40 -11.74
CA GLY A 257 -12.32 -4.01 -11.30
C GLY A 257 -12.93 -3.86 -9.89
N PHE A 258 -12.95 -2.63 -9.38
CA PHE A 258 -13.71 -2.24 -8.17
C PHE A 258 -14.86 -1.35 -8.66
N ASN A 259 -16.02 -1.94 -8.90
CA ASN A 259 -17.15 -1.28 -9.54
C ASN A 259 -18.02 -0.50 -8.53
N ILE A 260 -19.07 0.19 -9.03
CA ILE A 260 -19.97 0.98 -8.18
C ILE A 260 -20.69 0.11 -7.14
N GLU A 261 -20.99 -1.14 -7.46
CA GLU A 261 -21.63 -2.06 -6.52
C GLU A 261 -20.69 -2.42 -5.36
N ASN A 262 -19.40 -2.67 -5.66
CA ASN A 262 -18.37 -2.86 -4.62
C ASN A 262 -18.26 -1.64 -3.71
N HIS A 263 -18.31 -0.43 -4.26
CA HIS A 263 -18.34 0.81 -3.46
C HIS A 263 -19.55 0.86 -2.54
N LYS A 264 -20.76 0.61 -3.05
CA LYS A 264 -21.98 0.61 -2.25
C LYS A 264 -21.97 -0.45 -1.15
N ASN A 265 -21.46 -1.65 -1.45
CA ASN A 265 -21.31 -2.72 -0.47
C ASN A 265 -20.33 -2.32 0.63
N LEU A 266 -19.19 -1.72 0.28
CA LEU A 266 -18.23 -1.20 1.25
C LEU A 266 -18.84 -0.08 2.11
N PHE A 267 -19.60 0.86 1.52
CA PHE A 267 -20.27 1.94 2.27
C PHE A 267 -21.28 1.40 3.26
N ASN A 268 -22.08 0.41 2.87
CA ASN A 268 -23.02 -0.26 3.78
C ASN A 268 -22.28 -0.91 4.97
N LEU A 269 -21.14 -1.56 4.72
CA LEU A 269 -20.31 -2.11 5.79
C LEU A 269 -19.77 -1.02 6.72
N ILE A 270 -19.29 0.11 6.17
CA ILE A 270 -18.82 1.26 6.95
C ILE A 270 -19.94 1.79 7.85
N HIS A 271 -21.16 1.95 7.34
CA HIS A 271 -22.32 2.41 8.14
C HIS A 271 -22.67 1.42 9.26
N ASN A 272 -22.65 0.11 8.97
CA ASN A 272 -22.90 -0.92 9.98
C ASN A 272 -21.84 -0.92 11.07
N LEU A 273 -20.56 -0.85 10.70
CA LEU A 273 -19.44 -0.78 11.64
C LEU A 273 -19.46 0.51 12.47
N THR A 274 -19.86 1.63 11.86
CA THR A 274 -20.07 2.90 12.58
C THR A 274 -21.15 2.75 13.64
N ASN A 275 -22.27 2.11 13.31
CA ASN A 275 -23.35 1.85 14.28
C ASN A 275 -22.92 0.85 15.39
N ALA A 276 -21.93 0.00 15.11
CA ALA A 276 -21.31 -0.90 16.10
C ALA A 276 -20.16 -0.23 16.89
N ASN A 277 -19.99 1.10 16.74
CA ASN A 277 -18.96 1.89 17.42
C ASN A 277 -17.51 1.47 17.11
N ALA A 278 -17.24 0.92 15.94
CA ALA A 278 -15.88 0.84 15.41
C ALA A 278 -15.44 2.21 14.90
N LYS A 279 -14.16 2.53 15.07
CA LYS A 279 -13.56 3.77 14.51
C LYS A 279 -13.17 3.52 13.06
N ILE A 280 -13.69 4.31 12.14
CA ILE A 280 -13.44 4.16 10.70
C ILE A 280 -12.80 5.41 10.13
N MET A 281 -11.76 5.21 9.32
CA MET A 281 -11.21 6.24 8.44
C MET A 281 -11.17 5.74 7.01
N LEU A 282 -11.80 6.48 6.10
CA LEU A 282 -11.82 6.20 4.66
C LEU A 282 -11.11 7.30 3.89
N SER A 283 -10.18 6.93 3.02
CA SER A 283 -9.62 7.80 1.97
C SER A 283 -10.30 7.53 0.64
N ASN A 284 -10.71 8.57 -0.09
CA ASN A 284 -11.31 8.43 -1.42
C ASN A 284 -11.20 9.72 -2.24
N ALA A 285 -11.62 9.67 -3.51
CA ALA A 285 -11.79 10.85 -4.34
C ALA A 285 -12.96 11.73 -3.85
N ASP A 286 -12.84 13.05 -4.04
CA ASP A 286 -13.92 14.00 -3.74
C ASP A 286 -14.92 14.02 -4.90
N VAL A 287 -15.83 13.04 -4.93
CA VAL A 287 -16.84 12.86 -5.99
C VAL A 287 -18.25 12.73 -5.41
N ILE A 288 -19.27 12.95 -6.26
CA ILE A 288 -20.68 12.92 -5.86
C ILE A 288 -21.02 11.61 -5.14
N LEU A 289 -20.61 10.46 -5.68
CA LEU A 289 -20.89 9.15 -5.08
C LEU A 289 -20.43 9.07 -3.61
N ILE A 290 -19.31 9.68 -3.28
CA ILE A 290 -18.78 9.72 -1.91
C ILE A 290 -19.60 10.71 -1.06
N ARG A 291 -19.84 11.92 -1.56
CA ARG A 291 -20.55 12.97 -0.82
C ARG A 291 -22.00 12.60 -0.50
N ASP A 292 -22.68 11.87 -1.40
CA ASP A 292 -24.05 11.42 -1.19
C ASP A 292 -24.16 10.31 -0.12
N ASN A 293 -23.11 9.53 0.08
CA ASN A 293 -23.11 8.43 1.06
C ASN A 293 -22.55 8.83 2.44
N PHE A 294 -21.73 9.89 2.51
CA PHE A 294 -21.12 10.34 3.76
C PHE A 294 -21.45 11.81 4.01
N THR A 295 -22.37 12.07 4.96
CA THR A 295 -22.79 13.43 5.30
C THR A 295 -22.07 13.96 6.54
N ASN A 296 -21.92 15.28 6.64
CA ASN A 296 -21.27 15.94 7.78
C ASN A 296 -22.04 15.76 9.11
N GLU A 297 -23.28 15.29 9.07
CA GLU A 297 -24.07 15.00 10.27
C GLU A 297 -23.56 13.77 11.04
N LYS A 298 -23.00 12.79 10.31
CA LYS A 298 -22.52 11.53 10.88
C LYS A 298 -21.01 11.33 10.76
N TYR A 299 -20.37 12.08 9.87
CA TYR A 299 -18.96 11.89 9.52
C TYR A 299 -18.22 13.23 9.50
N ASN A 300 -16.98 13.19 9.95
CA ASN A 300 -16.05 14.30 9.81
C ASN A 300 -15.34 14.17 8.47
N ILE A 301 -15.53 15.12 7.55
CA ILE A 301 -15.00 15.07 6.19
C ILE A 301 -13.94 16.16 6.02
N LEU A 302 -12.69 15.74 5.82
CA LEU A 302 -11.55 16.61 5.54
C LEU A 302 -11.19 16.52 4.06
N THR A 303 -11.25 17.63 3.33
CA THR A 303 -10.79 17.71 1.94
C THR A 303 -9.30 18.05 1.88
N ILE A 304 -8.52 17.27 1.14
CA ILE A 304 -7.08 17.45 0.96
C ILE A 304 -6.76 17.62 -0.53
N LEU A 305 -5.96 18.64 -0.86
CA LEU A 305 -5.47 18.84 -2.21
C LEU A 305 -4.22 17.98 -2.45
N CYS A 306 -4.33 17.00 -3.34
CA CYS A 306 -3.28 16.03 -3.67
C CYS A 306 -2.75 16.25 -5.10
N LYS A 307 -1.47 15.91 -5.35
CA LYS A 307 -0.91 15.88 -6.70
C LYS A 307 -1.22 14.54 -7.36
N ARG A 308 -1.79 14.54 -8.57
CA ARG A 308 -1.96 13.32 -9.38
C ARG A 308 -0.63 12.88 -9.96
N SER A 309 -0.04 11.83 -9.40
CA SER A 309 1.26 11.29 -9.85
C SER A 309 1.21 10.59 -11.22
N ILE A 310 0.04 10.22 -11.72
CA ILE A 310 -0.13 9.30 -12.89
C ILE A 310 -0.73 9.99 -14.11
N ASN A 311 -1.18 11.24 -14.03
CA ASN A 311 -1.74 11.91 -15.21
C ASN A 311 -0.64 12.25 -16.22
N SER A 312 -0.53 11.41 -17.29
CA SER A 312 0.46 11.63 -18.37
C SER A 312 0.17 12.86 -19.22
N LYS A 313 -1.10 13.30 -19.27
CA LYS A 313 -1.53 14.46 -20.08
C LYS A 313 -1.32 15.79 -19.36
N ASN A 314 -1.31 15.78 -18.02
CA ASN A 314 -1.08 16.97 -17.19
C ASN A 314 -0.29 16.59 -15.92
N PRO A 315 1.06 16.46 -16.03
CA PRO A 315 1.92 16.18 -14.88
C PRO A 315 1.86 17.35 -13.90
N GLY A 316 1.37 17.12 -12.69
CA GLY A 316 1.21 18.15 -11.66
C GLY A 316 -0.23 18.63 -11.48
N ALA A 317 -1.20 18.08 -12.21
CA ALA A 317 -2.61 18.30 -11.92
C ALA A 317 -2.91 17.94 -10.47
N LYS A 318 -3.60 18.83 -9.77
CA LYS A 318 -4.08 18.61 -8.41
C LYS A 318 -5.51 18.08 -8.46
N THR A 319 -5.85 17.21 -7.53
CA THR A 319 -7.21 16.72 -7.33
C THR A 319 -7.55 16.78 -5.86
N ASN A 320 -8.81 16.98 -5.55
CA ASN A 320 -9.28 16.86 -4.19
C ASN A 320 -9.46 15.39 -3.83
N GLU A 321 -8.92 15.01 -2.70
CA GLU A 321 -9.21 13.75 -2.02
C GLU A 321 -9.91 14.07 -0.70
N VAL A 322 -10.68 13.13 -0.19
CA VAL A 322 -11.36 13.26 1.09
C VAL A 322 -10.87 12.20 2.06
N ILE A 323 -10.70 12.62 3.31
CA ILE A 323 -10.56 11.75 4.47
C ILE A 323 -11.86 11.84 5.24
N ILE A 324 -12.52 10.71 5.46
CA ILE A 324 -13.81 10.60 6.12
C ILE A 324 -13.63 9.79 7.39
N ARG A 325 -14.09 10.33 8.53
CA ARG A 325 -14.01 9.68 9.84
C ARG A 325 -15.37 9.71 10.52
N ASN A 326 -15.63 8.72 11.37
CA ASN A 326 -16.84 8.66 12.21
C ASN A 326 -16.59 8.97 13.69
N TYR A 327 -15.39 9.49 14.04
CA TYR A 327 -14.95 9.84 15.39
C TYR A 327 -14.35 11.25 15.43
#